data_0d8a9e4e993153c627db07d617e80a81
#
_entry.id   0d8a9e4e993153c627db07d617e80a81
#
_cell.length_a   1.000
_cell.length_b   1.000
_cell.length_c   1.000
_cell.angle_alpha   90.00
_cell.angle_beta   90.00
_cell.angle_gamma   90.00
#
_symmetry.space_group_name_H-M   'P 1'
#
loop_
_entity.id
_entity.type
_entity.pdbx_description
1 polymer ?
#
loop_
_entity_poly.entity_id
_entity_poly.type
_entity_poly.pdbx_seq_one_letter_code
_entity_poly.pdbx_strand_id
1 'polypeptide(L)'
;MKALLINGSPNAKGCTFTALSIVAEELQKNGIEAEIVHVGHKNIHGCISCGKCYETGKCAFDDIVNEVAPKFEQADALVIGSPVYYAGIAGTMKSFLDRLFFSIPFDKRMKVGAAVCSARRAGTTATFDQLNKYFTISEMPVASTRYWNMVHGHSAEDVMQDAEGVQCMRILGRNIAFLIKAIAAEKERNGLPEVEEAVFTNFIR
;
A
#
# COMPACT_ATOMS: atom_id res chain seq x y z
N MET A 1 5.51 -15.24 7.16
CA MET A 1 4.60 -14.10 6.92
C MET A 1 5.41 -12.97 6.29
N LYS A 2 4.83 -12.28 5.30
CA LYS A 2 5.53 -11.28 4.50
C LYS A 2 4.72 -9.98 4.38
N ALA A 3 5.40 -8.84 4.39
CA ALA A 3 4.84 -7.54 4.06
C ALA A 3 5.57 -6.94 2.86
N LEU A 4 4.81 -6.48 1.87
CA LEU A 4 5.33 -5.75 0.73
C LEU A 4 5.11 -4.26 0.95
N LEU A 5 6.18 -3.47 0.87
CA LEU A 5 6.12 -2.02 1.03
C LEU A 5 6.47 -1.35 -0.31
N ILE A 6 5.65 -0.43 -0.77
CA ILE A 6 5.85 0.24 -2.07
C ILE A 6 6.26 1.69 -1.83
N ASN A 7 7.46 2.04 -2.27
CA ASN A 7 7.95 3.41 -2.25
C ASN A 7 7.59 4.13 -3.57
N GLY A 8 6.60 5.02 -3.52
CA GLY A 8 6.14 5.83 -4.65
C GLY A 8 6.86 7.17 -4.80
N SER A 9 7.83 7.48 -3.95
CA SER A 9 8.63 8.70 -4.09
C SER A 9 9.61 8.59 -5.27
N PRO A 10 9.80 9.65 -6.08
CA PRO A 10 10.89 9.68 -7.07
C PRO A 10 12.27 9.58 -6.42
N ASN A 11 12.39 9.97 -5.15
CA ASN A 11 13.63 9.88 -4.37
C ASN A 11 13.73 8.52 -3.69
N ALA A 12 14.70 7.71 -4.09
CA ALA A 12 14.87 6.33 -3.59
C ALA A 12 15.08 6.26 -2.07
N LYS A 13 15.75 7.25 -1.48
CA LYS A 13 16.09 7.32 -0.05
C LYS A 13 15.61 8.61 0.61
N GLY A 14 14.49 9.18 0.15
CA GLY A 14 13.89 10.39 0.72
C GLY A 14 12.91 10.10 1.86
N CYS A 15 12.09 11.11 2.22
CA CYS A 15 11.15 11.06 3.35
C CYS A 15 10.22 9.82 3.33
N THR A 16 9.65 9.48 2.17
CA THR A 16 8.76 8.32 2.05
C THR A 16 9.50 7.02 2.34
N PHE A 17 10.71 6.85 1.81
CA PHE A 17 11.54 5.67 2.07
C PHE A 17 11.89 5.57 3.56
N THR A 18 12.29 6.68 4.20
CA THR A 18 12.59 6.72 5.63
C THR A 18 11.40 6.26 6.48
N ALA A 19 10.20 6.78 6.18
CA ALA A 19 8.98 6.34 6.85
C ALA A 19 8.72 4.84 6.68
N LEU A 20 8.81 4.33 5.44
CA LEU A 20 8.63 2.91 5.15
C LEU A 20 9.70 2.03 5.79
N SER A 21 10.95 2.51 5.90
CA SER A 21 12.04 1.78 6.56
C SER A 21 11.76 1.60 8.05
N ILE A 22 11.22 2.61 8.74
CA ILE A 22 10.83 2.49 10.16
C ILE A 22 9.72 1.43 10.32
N VAL A 23 8.73 1.41 9.42
CA VAL A 23 7.67 0.39 9.42
C VAL A 23 8.28 -1.00 9.18
N ALA A 24 9.17 -1.13 8.20
CA ALA A 24 9.84 -2.40 7.86
C ALA A 24 10.68 -2.95 9.02
N GLU A 25 11.44 -2.11 9.69
CA GLU A 25 12.22 -2.49 10.88
C GLU A 25 11.32 -3.03 12.01
N GLU A 26 10.19 -2.38 12.27
CA GLU A 26 9.25 -2.87 13.30
C GLU A 26 8.57 -4.17 12.89
N LEU A 27 8.25 -4.35 11.62
CA LEU A 27 7.75 -5.63 11.09
C LEU A 27 8.77 -6.75 11.30
N GLN A 28 10.03 -6.51 10.95
CA GLN A 28 11.13 -7.48 11.14
C GLN A 28 11.35 -7.83 12.61
N LYS A 29 11.33 -6.84 13.52
CA LYS A 29 11.38 -7.09 14.99
C LYS A 29 10.24 -7.97 15.48
N ASN A 30 9.12 -7.97 14.79
CA ASN A 30 7.95 -8.80 15.10
C ASN A 30 7.89 -10.11 14.28
N GLY A 31 8.96 -10.48 13.59
CA GLY A 31 9.09 -11.74 12.83
C GLY A 31 8.35 -11.76 11.50
N ILE A 32 8.07 -10.59 10.92
CA ILE A 32 7.47 -10.45 9.58
C ILE A 32 8.57 -10.05 8.60
N GLU A 33 8.77 -10.84 7.54
CA GLU A 33 9.64 -10.47 6.43
C GLU A 33 9.09 -9.20 5.74
N ALA A 34 9.93 -8.20 5.50
CA ALA A 34 9.53 -6.93 4.90
C ALA A 34 10.41 -6.61 3.69
N GLU A 35 9.78 -6.40 2.53
CA GLU A 35 10.44 -6.01 1.29
C GLU A 35 9.97 -4.62 0.86
N ILE A 36 10.88 -3.67 0.59
CA ILE A 36 10.56 -2.37 0.03
C ILE A 36 10.88 -2.36 -1.46
N VAL A 37 9.87 -2.12 -2.30
CA VAL A 37 10.03 -1.97 -3.75
C VAL A 37 9.89 -0.49 -4.12
N HIS A 38 10.85 0.04 -4.87
CA HIS A 38 10.87 1.42 -5.32
C HIS A 38 10.27 1.56 -6.74
N VAL A 39 9.13 2.22 -6.84
CA VAL A 39 8.42 2.43 -8.12
C VAL A 39 8.38 3.89 -8.57
N GLY A 40 8.59 4.84 -7.69
CA GLY A 40 8.37 6.27 -7.93
C GLY A 40 9.25 6.92 -8.99
N HIS A 41 10.38 6.29 -9.36
CA HIS A 41 11.29 6.76 -10.42
C HIS A 41 11.09 6.04 -11.77
N LYS A 42 10.18 5.07 -11.82
CA LYS A 42 9.93 4.29 -13.03
C LYS A 42 9.03 5.04 -14.01
N ASN A 43 9.22 4.77 -15.30
CA ASN A 43 8.30 5.26 -16.32
C ASN A 43 7.07 4.34 -16.37
N ILE A 44 6.01 4.73 -15.68
CA ILE A 44 4.78 3.94 -15.56
C ILE A 44 3.65 4.65 -16.30
N HIS A 45 3.16 4.02 -17.35
CA HIS A 45 2.00 4.50 -18.09
C HIS A 45 0.71 4.36 -17.25
N GLY A 46 -0.21 5.29 -17.39
CA GLY A 46 -1.55 5.16 -16.82
C GLY A 46 -2.35 4.01 -17.45
N CYS A 47 -3.40 3.54 -16.78
CA CYS A 47 -4.30 2.54 -17.35
C CYS A 47 -5.02 3.12 -18.58
N ILE A 48 -4.99 2.39 -19.71
CA ILE A 48 -5.66 2.77 -20.96
C ILE A 48 -6.99 2.05 -21.17
N SER A 49 -7.48 1.32 -20.16
CA SER A 49 -8.76 0.60 -20.22
C SER A 49 -8.88 -0.39 -21.38
N CYS A 50 -7.79 -1.03 -21.77
CA CYS A 50 -7.76 -1.94 -22.93
C CYS A 50 -8.43 -3.31 -22.67
N GLY A 51 -8.76 -3.65 -21.44
CA GLY A 51 -9.43 -4.91 -21.06
C GLY A 51 -8.55 -6.17 -21.10
N LYS A 52 -7.34 -6.12 -21.62
CA LYS A 52 -6.50 -7.31 -21.82
C LYS A 52 -6.23 -8.12 -20.53
N CYS A 53 -6.19 -7.44 -19.39
CA CYS A 53 -5.98 -8.10 -18.10
C CYS A 53 -7.12 -9.04 -17.69
N TYR A 54 -8.34 -8.86 -18.18
CA TYR A 54 -9.44 -9.80 -17.95
C TYR A 54 -9.20 -11.17 -18.60
N GLU A 55 -8.45 -11.19 -19.71
CA GLU A 55 -8.15 -12.41 -20.45
C GLU A 55 -6.86 -13.08 -19.93
N THR A 56 -5.85 -12.27 -19.59
CA THR A 56 -4.49 -12.76 -19.32
C THR A 56 -4.10 -12.78 -17.84
N GLY A 57 -4.88 -12.12 -16.96
CA GLY A 57 -4.51 -11.89 -15.56
C GLY A 57 -3.29 -10.98 -15.36
N LYS A 58 -2.85 -10.25 -16.40
CA LYS A 58 -1.68 -9.37 -16.39
C LYS A 58 -1.96 -8.08 -17.14
N CYS A 59 -1.30 -6.99 -16.73
CA CYS A 59 -1.35 -5.74 -17.47
C CYS A 59 -0.73 -5.89 -18.87
N ALA A 60 -1.32 -5.22 -19.87
CA ALA A 60 -0.79 -5.23 -21.23
C ALA A 60 0.60 -4.58 -21.38
N PHE A 61 0.92 -3.61 -20.49
CA PHE A 61 2.25 -3.05 -20.42
C PHE A 61 3.14 -3.95 -19.57
N ASP A 62 4.21 -4.46 -20.16
CA ASP A 62 5.17 -5.34 -19.49
C ASP A 62 6.23 -4.47 -18.79
N ASP A 63 5.94 -4.12 -17.54
CA ASP A 63 6.78 -3.26 -16.70
C ASP A 63 6.70 -3.67 -15.22
N ILE A 64 7.20 -2.80 -14.35
CA ILE A 64 7.26 -3.02 -12.89
C ILE A 64 5.91 -3.42 -12.27
N VAL A 65 4.77 -3.11 -12.89
CA VAL A 65 3.44 -3.53 -12.39
C VAL A 65 3.32 -5.05 -12.43
N ASN A 66 3.70 -5.67 -13.56
CA ASN A 66 3.68 -7.13 -13.70
C ASN A 66 4.75 -7.83 -12.86
N GLU A 67 5.88 -7.16 -12.58
CA GLU A 67 6.94 -7.68 -11.71
C GLU A 67 6.52 -7.70 -10.23
N VAL A 68 5.72 -6.70 -9.80
CA VAL A 68 5.28 -6.55 -8.41
C VAL A 68 4.03 -7.39 -8.11
N ALA A 69 3.19 -7.65 -9.08
CA ALA A 69 1.96 -8.41 -8.89
C ALA A 69 2.16 -9.75 -8.15
N PRO A 70 3.11 -10.64 -8.54
CA PRO A 70 3.34 -11.89 -7.82
C PRO A 70 3.93 -11.71 -6.41
N LYS A 71 4.66 -10.62 -6.16
CA LYS A 71 5.13 -10.28 -4.81
C LYS A 71 3.97 -9.88 -3.90
N PHE A 72 3.00 -9.12 -4.43
CA PHE A 72 1.79 -8.75 -3.69
C PHE A 72 0.92 -9.99 -3.43
N GLU A 73 0.80 -10.90 -4.38
CA GLU A 73 0.07 -12.16 -4.18
C GLU A 73 0.62 -12.96 -2.99
N GLN A 74 1.94 -13.06 -2.86
CA GLN A 74 2.62 -13.79 -1.79
C GLN A 74 2.66 -13.03 -0.44
N ALA A 75 2.37 -11.73 -0.42
CA ALA A 75 2.41 -10.93 0.80
C ALA A 75 1.11 -11.03 1.60
N ASP A 76 1.23 -11.00 2.92
CA ASP A 76 0.11 -10.92 3.88
C ASP A 76 -0.31 -9.47 4.13
N ALA A 77 0.55 -8.51 3.81
CA ALA A 77 0.26 -7.08 3.91
C ALA A 77 0.86 -6.30 2.74
N LEU A 78 0.17 -5.20 2.38
CA LEU A 78 0.65 -4.19 1.42
C LEU A 78 0.68 -2.82 2.09
N VAL A 79 1.88 -2.22 2.19
CA VAL A 79 2.07 -0.86 2.70
C VAL A 79 2.41 0.06 1.53
N ILE A 80 1.61 1.10 1.31
CA ILE A 80 1.80 2.01 0.19
C ILE A 80 2.28 3.36 0.71
N GLY A 81 3.50 3.76 0.33
CA GLY A 81 4.09 5.05 0.67
C GLY A 81 4.10 6.02 -0.51
N SER A 82 3.54 7.23 -0.33
CA SER A 82 3.56 8.29 -1.34
C SER A 82 3.98 9.63 -0.75
N PRO A 83 4.81 10.41 -1.44
CA PRO A 83 4.91 11.83 -1.15
C PRO A 83 3.61 12.51 -1.56
N VAL A 84 3.32 13.65 -0.92
CA VAL A 84 2.16 14.49 -1.24
C VAL A 84 2.52 15.43 -2.41
N TYR A 85 1.83 15.30 -3.51
CA TYR A 85 1.90 16.20 -4.65
C TYR A 85 0.52 16.81 -4.92
N TYR A 86 0.40 18.15 -4.76
CA TYR A 86 -0.86 18.87 -4.95
C TYR A 86 -2.04 18.25 -4.15
N ALA A 87 -1.79 17.91 -2.88
CA ALA A 87 -2.74 17.25 -1.98
C ALA A 87 -3.27 15.90 -2.52
N GLY A 88 -2.44 15.17 -3.26
CA GLY A 88 -2.78 13.87 -3.84
C GLY A 88 -1.57 12.95 -3.94
N ILE A 89 -1.84 11.75 -4.41
CA ILE A 89 -0.85 10.70 -4.65
C ILE A 89 0.12 11.17 -5.77
N ALA A 90 1.40 10.89 -5.63
CA ALA A 90 2.37 11.12 -6.71
C ALA A 90 1.92 10.42 -8.00
N GLY A 91 1.94 11.11 -9.14
CA GLY A 91 1.36 10.64 -10.40
C GLY A 91 1.84 9.25 -10.85
N THR A 92 3.15 8.99 -10.75
CA THR A 92 3.72 7.67 -11.04
C THR A 92 3.14 6.59 -10.13
N MET A 93 2.99 6.89 -8.82
CA MET A 93 2.39 5.96 -7.85
C MET A 93 0.92 5.73 -8.14
N LYS A 94 0.17 6.78 -8.52
CA LYS A 94 -1.23 6.65 -8.92
C LYS A 94 -1.38 5.72 -10.13
N SER A 95 -0.58 5.93 -11.18
CA SER A 95 -0.57 5.08 -12.38
C SER A 95 -0.21 3.63 -12.08
N PHE A 96 0.76 3.42 -11.17
CA PHE A 96 1.14 2.10 -10.69
C PHE A 96 -0.02 1.39 -9.98
N LEU A 97 -0.66 2.06 -9.02
CA LEU A 97 -1.74 1.48 -8.22
C LEU A 97 -2.99 1.17 -9.04
N ASP A 98 -3.42 2.09 -9.91
CA ASP A 98 -4.57 1.88 -10.79
C ASP A 98 -4.39 0.61 -11.63
N ARG A 99 -3.20 0.42 -12.18
CA ARG A 99 -2.89 -0.75 -13.00
C ARG A 99 -2.71 -2.01 -12.16
N LEU A 100 -1.99 -1.94 -11.05
CA LEU A 100 -1.79 -3.09 -10.17
C LEU A 100 -3.13 -3.64 -9.68
N PHE A 101 -3.95 -2.81 -9.04
CA PHE A 101 -5.20 -3.26 -8.46
C PHE A 101 -6.23 -3.72 -9.49
N PHE A 102 -6.20 -3.14 -10.69
CA PHE A 102 -7.12 -3.51 -11.76
C PHE A 102 -6.71 -4.79 -12.52
N SER A 103 -5.41 -5.07 -12.64
CA SER A 103 -4.93 -6.16 -13.48
C SER A 103 -4.70 -7.50 -12.76
N ILE A 104 -4.64 -7.50 -11.43
CA ILE A 104 -4.36 -8.72 -10.67
C ILE A 104 -5.64 -9.55 -10.42
N PRO A 105 -5.60 -10.87 -10.73
CA PRO A 105 -6.76 -11.74 -10.61
C PRO A 105 -6.94 -12.38 -9.23
N PHE A 106 -5.92 -12.33 -8.37
CA PHE A 106 -5.95 -13.02 -7.07
C PHE A 106 -6.83 -12.30 -6.03
N ASP A 107 -7.32 -13.07 -5.07
CA ASP A 107 -8.10 -12.56 -3.93
C ASP A 107 -7.23 -11.74 -2.98
N LYS A 108 -7.63 -10.48 -2.76
CA LYS A 108 -6.95 -9.52 -1.88
C LYS A 108 -7.56 -9.42 -0.48
N ARG A 109 -8.73 -10.04 -0.29
CA ARG A 109 -9.47 -9.98 0.98
C ARG A 109 -8.62 -10.44 2.15
N MET A 110 -8.74 -9.74 3.24
CA MET A 110 -8.03 -9.98 4.50
C MET A 110 -6.50 -9.87 4.42
N LYS A 111 -5.90 -9.45 3.29
CA LYS A 111 -4.53 -8.94 3.31
C LYS A 111 -4.53 -7.56 3.99
N VAL A 112 -3.60 -7.32 4.91
CA VAL A 112 -3.56 -6.06 5.66
C VAL A 112 -3.09 -4.93 4.77
N GLY A 113 -3.87 -3.84 4.68
CA GLY A 113 -3.51 -2.62 3.96
C GLY A 113 -2.99 -1.53 4.89
N ALA A 114 -2.03 -0.71 4.44
CA ALA A 114 -1.65 0.51 5.15
C ALA A 114 -1.14 1.58 4.19
N ALA A 115 -1.62 2.81 4.36
CA ALA A 115 -1.12 3.99 3.65
C ALA A 115 -0.11 4.75 4.52
N VAL A 116 0.93 5.29 3.89
CA VAL A 116 1.93 6.17 4.51
C VAL A 116 2.13 7.40 3.62
N CYS A 117 1.99 8.59 4.18
CA CYS A 117 2.19 9.84 3.47
C CYS A 117 3.43 10.56 3.98
N SER A 118 4.18 11.21 3.09
CA SER A 118 5.23 12.14 3.47
C SER A 118 5.00 13.50 2.84
N ALA A 119 5.12 14.57 3.61
CA ALA A 119 4.95 15.94 3.13
C ALA A 119 5.87 16.91 3.85
N ARG A 120 6.17 18.03 3.20
CA ARG A 120 6.81 19.16 3.87
C ARG A 120 5.83 19.86 4.84
N ARG A 121 4.54 19.95 4.48
CA ARG A 121 3.53 20.70 5.26
C ARG A 121 2.12 20.10 5.20
N ALA A 122 1.33 20.42 4.18
CA ALA A 122 -0.10 20.13 4.09
C ALA A 122 -0.44 19.14 2.97
N GLY A 123 -1.70 18.66 2.93
CA GLY A 123 -2.25 17.78 1.90
C GLY A 123 -2.13 16.28 2.21
N THR A 124 -1.61 15.94 3.39
CA THR A 124 -1.42 14.54 3.82
C THR A 124 -2.74 13.79 3.97
N THR A 125 -3.77 14.39 4.59
CA THR A 125 -5.06 13.74 4.80
C THR A 125 -5.75 13.39 3.49
N ALA A 126 -5.78 14.32 2.53
CA ALA A 126 -6.37 14.06 1.21
C ALA A 126 -5.62 12.95 0.44
N THR A 127 -4.29 12.90 0.55
CA THR A 127 -3.48 11.82 -0.04
C THR A 127 -3.71 10.49 0.66
N PHE A 128 -3.78 10.49 2.00
CA PHE A 128 -4.06 9.33 2.83
C PHE A 128 -5.41 8.70 2.48
N ASP A 129 -6.46 9.50 2.33
CA ASP A 129 -7.79 9.06 1.96
C ASP A 129 -7.81 8.40 0.57
N GLN A 130 -7.09 8.98 -0.40
CA GLN A 130 -6.97 8.42 -1.74
C GLN A 130 -6.28 7.04 -1.73
N LEU A 131 -5.22 6.89 -0.95
CA LEU A 131 -4.49 5.61 -0.83
C LEU A 131 -5.35 4.53 -0.17
N ASN A 132 -6.09 4.86 0.88
CA ASN A 132 -6.93 3.91 1.59
C ASN A 132 -8.09 3.35 0.74
N LYS A 133 -8.53 4.06 -0.30
CA LYS A 133 -9.57 3.58 -1.21
C LYS A 133 -9.19 2.30 -1.96
N TYR A 134 -7.92 2.09 -2.25
CA TYR A 134 -7.46 0.85 -2.87
C TYR A 134 -7.65 -0.36 -1.95
N PHE A 135 -7.45 -0.17 -0.65
CA PHE A 135 -7.62 -1.24 0.33
C PHE A 135 -9.09 -1.51 0.60
N THR A 136 -9.87 -0.45 0.85
CA THR A 136 -11.27 -0.59 1.26
C THR A 136 -12.15 -1.21 0.17
N ILE A 137 -11.94 -0.88 -1.11
CA ILE A 137 -12.65 -1.53 -2.22
C ILE A 137 -12.24 -2.99 -2.44
N SER A 138 -11.10 -3.39 -1.87
CA SER A 138 -10.54 -4.75 -2.02
C SER A 138 -10.76 -5.63 -0.77
N GLU A 139 -11.62 -5.23 0.14
CA GLU A 139 -11.91 -5.92 1.43
C GLU A 139 -10.63 -6.18 2.25
N MET A 140 -9.66 -5.29 2.14
CA MET A 140 -8.42 -5.34 2.90
C MET A 140 -8.59 -4.53 4.19
N PRO A 141 -8.42 -5.12 5.39
CA PRO A 141 -8.45 -4.38 6.64
C PRO A 141 -7.29 -3.37 6.68
N VAL A 142 -7.63 -2.11 7.03
CA VAL A 142 -6.66 -1.01 7.06
C VAL A 142 -6.05 -0.89 8.45
N ALA A 143 -4.72 -1.01 8.54
CA ALA A 143 -4.00 -0.78 9.77
C ALA A 143 -3.90 0.72 10.08
N SER A 144 -4.20 1.07 11.32
CA SER A 144 -4.17 2.43 11.86
C SER A 144 -3.12 2.60 12.95
N THR A 145 -2.88 3.85 13.33
CA THR A 145 -2.03 4.22 14.46
C THR A 145 -2.79 5.15 15.41
N ARG A 146 -2.10 5.78 16.35
CA ARG A 146 -2.69 6.77 17.24
C ARG A 146 -3.09 8.09 16.55
N TYR A 147 -2.60 8.31 15.33
CA TYR A 147 -2.90 9.43 14.45
C TYR A 147 -2.92 8.94 12.99
N TRP A 148 -3.11 9.80 11.99
CA TRP A 148 -3.01 9.40 10.59
C TRP A 148 -1.55 9.09 10.22
N ASN A 149 -1.34 8.09 9.37
CA ASN A 149 0.00 7.56 9.04
C ASN A 149 0.76 8.52 8.13
N MET A 150 1.38 9.52 8.70
CA MET A 150 2.14 10.53 7.98
C MET A 150 3.43 10.92 8.69
N VAL A 151 4.38 11.41 7.92
CA VAL A 151 5.61 12.04 8.40
C VAL A 151 5.82 13.38 7.71
N HIS A 152 6.47 14.30 8.39
CA HIS A 152 6.79 15.62 7.87
C HIS A 152 8.30 15.80 7.79
N GLY A 153 8.75 16.44 6.69
CA GLY A 153 10.16 16.74 6.45
C GLY A 153 10.40 17.10 4.99
N HIS A 154 11.53 17.74 4.73
CA HIS A 154 12.04 18.03 3.40
C HIS A 154 13.12 17.03 3.00
N SER A 155 13.79 16.44 3.98
CA SER A 155 14.83 15.41 3.80
C SER A 155 14.57 14.21 4.70
N ALA A 156 15.35 13.14 4.53
CA ALA A 156 15.31 11.96 5.39
C ALA A 156 15.65 12.30 6.86
N GLU A 157 16.58 13.22 7.05
CA GLU A 157 17.04 13.71 8.36
C GLU A 157 15.93 14.48 9.09
N ASP A 158 15.16 15.30 8.36
CA ASP A 158 14.02 16.02 8.92
C ASP A 158 12.93 15.07 9.40
N VAL A 159 12.66 13.98 8.65
CA VAL A 159 11.70 12.95 9.07
C VAL A 159 12.08 12.35 10.43
N MET A 160 13.36 12.15 10.68
CA MET A 160 13.84 11.61 11.96
C MET A 160 13.66 12.59 13.11
N GLN A 161 13.47 13.90 12.82
CA GLN A 161 13.15 14.94 13.81
C GLN A 161 11.63 15.06 14.06
N ASP A 162 10.79 14.52 13.17
CA ASP A 162 9.34 14.40 13.37
C ASP A 162 9.04 13.26 14.35
N ALA A 163 9.23 13.54 15.65
CA ALA A 163 9.10 12.52 16.69
C ALA A 163 7.72 11.84 16.72
N GLU A 164 6.65 12.59 16.42
CA GLU A 164 5.29 12.03 16.35
C GLU A 164 5.10 11.15 15.13
N GLY A 165 5.54 11.59 13.96
CA GLY A 165 5.50 10.80 12.73
C GLY A 165 6.31 9.51 12.85
N VAL A 166 7.53 9.57 13.37
CA VAL A 166 8.38 8.40 13.65
C VAL A 166 7.69 7.44 14.64
N GLN A 167 7.05 7.95 15.70
CA GLN A 167 6.29 7.13 16.62
C GLN A 167 5.12 6.45 15.92
N CYS A 168 4.36 7.16 15.06
CA CYS A 168 3.28 6.59 14.27
C CYS A 168 3.77 5.46 13.37
N MET A 169 4.93 5.61 12.69
CA MET A 169 5.49 4.56 11.84
C MET A 169 5.86 3.30 12.64
N ARG A 170 6.42 3.45 13.84
CA ARG A 170 6.70 2.30 14.71
C ARG A 170 5.42 1.59 15.16
N ILE A 171 4.41 2.36 15.57
CA ILE A 171 3.11 1.80 15.96
C ILE A 171 2.46 1.09 14.77
N LEU A 172 2.53 1.68 13.58
CA LEU A 172 2.00 1.08 12.35
C LEU A 172 2.61 -0.30 12.09
N GLY A 173 3.94 -0.43 12.15
CA GLY A 173 4.62 -1.71 11.97
C GLY A 173 4.15 -2.78 12.96
N ARG A 174 3.98 -2.41 14.25
CA ARG A 174 3.46 -3.33 15.28
C ARG A 174 2.01 -3.73 15.03
N ASN A 175 1.16 -2.78 14.66
CA ASN A 175 -0.25 -3.04 14.40
C ASN A 175 -0.45 -3.91 13.16
N ILE A 176 0.33 -3.68 12.09
CA ILE A 176 0.34 -4.56 10.91
C ILE A 176 0.76 -5.98 11.30
N ALA A 177 1.84 -6.14 12.06
CA ALA A 177 2.32 -7.44 12.50
C ALA A 177 1.27 -8.18 13.36
N PHE A 178 0.58 -7.47 14.26
CA PHE A 178 -0.51 -8.02 15.04
C PHE A 178 -1.67 -8.50 14.15
N LEU A 179 -2.12 -7.66 13.22
CA LEU A 179 -3.23 -7.99 12.32
C LEU A 179 -2.90 -9.19 11.43
N ILE A 180 -1.71 -9.24 10.84
CA ILE A 180 -1.26 -10.39 10.02
C ILE A 180 -1.36 -11.68 10.82
N LYS A 181 -0.84 -11.68 12.06
CA LYS A 181 -0.84 -12.87 12.94
C LYS A 181 -2.26 -13.26 13.36
N ALA A 182 -3.09 -12.28 13.71
CA ALA A 182 -4.48 -12.51 14.10
C ALA A 182 -5.31 -13.09 12.94
N ILE A 183 -5.17 -12.52 11.74
CA ILE A 183 -5.85 -12.99 10.53
C ILE A 183 -5.37 -14.40 10.15
N ALA A 184 -4.07 -14.65 10.22
CA ALA A 184 -3.53 -15.98 9.91
C ALA A 184 -4.06 -17.06 10.89
N ALA A 185 -4.10 -16.74 12.18
CA ALA A 185 -4.63 -17.66 13.20
C ALA A 185 -6.13 -17.93 13.01
N GLU A 186 -6.91 -16.91 12.69
CA GLU A 186 -8.35 -17.06 12.44
C GLU A 186 -8.63 -17.81 11.14
N LYS A 187 -7.86 -17.49 10.09
CA LYS A 187 -7.94 -18.21 8.81
C LYS A 187 -7.63 -19.70 8.95
N GLU A 188 -6.65 -20.05 9.77
CA GLU A 188 -6.30 -21.45 10.06
C GLU A 188 -7.42 -22.18 10.83
N ARG A 189 -8.09 -21.48 11.75
CA ARG A 189 -9.14 -22.05 12.61
C ARG A 189 -10.49 -22.18 11.91
N ASN A 190 -10.94 -21.14 11.21
CA ASN A 190 -12.31 -21.01 10.72
C ASN A 190 -12.40 -20.69 9.23
N GLY A 191 -11.29 -20.50 8.52
CA GLY A 191 -11.26 -20.03 7.14
C GLY A 191 -11.41 -18.50 7.01
N LEU A 192 -11.52 -18.03 5.79
CA LEU A 192 -11.89 -16.63 5.50
C LEU A 192 -13.42 -16.47 5.53
N PRO A 193 -13.92 -15.23 5.71
CA PRO A 193 -15.35 -14.95 5.57
C PRO A 193 -15.89 -15.46 4.23
N GLU A 194 -17.14 -15.93 4.24
CA GLU A 194 -17.81 -16.40 3.03
C GLU A 194 -17.89 -15.29 1.96
N VAL A 195 -17.79 -15.69 0.69
CA VAL A 195 -17.94 -14.78 -0.44
C VAL A 195 -19.39 -14.83 -0.92
N GLU A 196 -20.06 -13.69 -0.87
CA GLU A 196 -21.36 -13.55 -1.50
C GLU A 196 -21.20 -13.34 -3.02
N GLU A 197 -22.20 -13.76 -3.78
CA GLU A 197 -22.25 -13.46 -5.21
C GLU A 197 -22.39 -11.94 -5.42
N ALA A 198 -21.56 -11.39 -6.31
CA ALA A 198 -21.53 -9.95 -6.54
C ALA A 198 -22.84 -9.45 -7.20
N VAL A 199 -23.48 -8.49 -6.58
CA VAL A 199 -24.66 -7.79 -7.14
C VAL A 199 -24.23 -6.45 -7.70
N PHE A 200 -24.50 -6.22 -8.98
CA PHE A 200 -24.18 -4.98 -9.66
C PHE A 200 -25.43 -4.12 -9.87
N THR A 201 -25.41 -2.91 -9.35
CA THR A 201 -26.46 -1.93 -9.62
C THR A 201 -26.12 -1.16 -10.90
N ASN A 202 -27.02 -1.23 -11.89
CA ASN A 202 -26.94 -0.43 -13.10
C ASN A 202 -28.04 0.62 -13.11
N PHE A 203 -27.67 1.90 -13.12
CA PHE A 203 -28.60 3.03 -13.16
C PHE A 203 -29.04 3.40 -14.58
N ILE A 204 -28.46 2.79 -15.63
CA ILE A 204 -28.87 2.95 -17.02
C ILE A 204 -29.94 1.90 -17.31
N ARG A 205 -31.14 2.35 -17.58
CA ARG A 205 -32.30 1.51 -17.93
C ARG A 205 -32.64 1.66 -19.39
#